data_521729204e5d6924b45961cc3294886b
#
_entry.id   521729204e5d6924b45961cc3294886b
#
_cell.length_a   1.000
_cell.length_b   1.000
_cell.length_c   1.000
_cell.angle_alpha   90.00
_cell.angle_beta   90.00
_cell.angle_gamma   90.00
#
_symmetry.space_group_name_H-M   'P 1'
#
loop_
_entity.id
_entity.type
_entity.pdbx_description
1 polymer ?
#
loop_
_entity_poly.entity_id
_entity_poly.type
_entity_poly.pdbx_seq_one_letter_code
_entity_poly.pdbx_strand_id
1 'polypeptide(L)'
;MPNIEEKSQVVLEIKEKFQQASGIVLADYRGLTVAQVTQLRAQLRLAGVEYRVMKNTLVRRATAELGIEGLDSYLKGPTALAFCADPVAPAKVLLEFAKVNKLKKFQIKAGVLDGKVIGPEDVKALADLPSREVLLAMVLRGMQAPLTGMANVLQGPIRKMGYALEEVRKLKAAQ
;
A
#
# COMPACT_ATOMS: atom_id res chain seq x y z
N MET A 1 -15.91 36.99 -9.30
CA MET A 1 -15.28 36.00 -10.22
C MET A 1 -14.42 35.05 -9.40
N PRO A 2 -14.46 33.76 -9.59
CA PRO A 2 -13.63 32.86 -8.78
C PRO A 2 -12.15 33.12 -9.12
N ASN A 3 -11.38 33.49 -8.10
CA ASN A 3 -9.98 33.87 -8.16
C ASN A 3 -9.15 32.84 -8.94
N ILE A 4 -8.61 33.24 -10.06
CA ILE A 4 -7.70 32.39 -10.86
C ILE A 4 -6.43 32.12 -10.05
N GLU A 5 -6.02 33.08 -9.23
CA GLU A 5 -4.86 33.00 -8.33
C GLU A 5 -5.04 31.93 -7.25
N GLU A 6 -6.18 31.87 -6.59
CA GLU A 6 -6.48 30.81 -5.60
C GLU A 6 -6.47 29.41 -6.23
N LYS A 7 -6.96 29.27 -7.45
CA LYS A 7 -6.94 27.98 -8.15
C LYS A 7 -5.54 27.59 -8.58
N SER A 8 -4.70 28.54 -8.97
CA SER A 8 -3.31 28.26 -9.31
C SER A 8 -2.51 27.84 -8.07
N GLN A 9 -2.76 28.46 -6.91
CA GLN A 9 -2.15 28.04 -5.64
C GLN A 9 -2.56 26.62 -5.26
N VAL A 10 -3.84 26.27 -5.38
CA VAL A 10 -4.30 24.89 -5.10
C VAL A 10 -3.67 23.88 -6.07
N VAL A 11 -3.49 24.22 -7.35
CA VAL A 11 -2.79 23.35 -8.32
C VAL A 11 -1.33 23.16 -7.93
N LEU A 12 -0.67 24.20 -7.44
CA LEU A 12 0.71 24.10 -6.94
C LEU A 12 0.79 23.20 -5.70
N GLU A 13 -0.10 23.37 -4.72
CA GLU A 13 -0.16 22.47 -3.56
C GLU A 13 -0.40 21.01 -3.98
N ILE A 14 -1.27 20.77 -4.95
CA ILE A 14 -1.51 19.42 -5.47
C ILE A 14 -0.23 18.85 -6.08
N LYS A 15 0.48 19.64 -6.90
CA LYS A 15 1.74 19.21 -7.52
C LYS A 15 2.81 18.85 -6.49
N GLU A 16 3.01 19.69 -5.49
CA GLU A 16 3.97 19.43 -4.42
C GLU A 16 3.64 18.12 -3.71
N LYS A 17 2.36 17.86 -3.41
CA LYS A 17 1.92 16.60 -2.80
C LYS A 17 2.12 15.39 -3.70
N PHE A 18 1.88 15.52 -4.99
CA PHE A 18 2.16 14.46 -5.95
C PHE A 18 3.65 14.14 -6.07
N GLN A 19 4.52 15.14 -5.91
CA GLN A 19 5.97 14.94 -5.94
C GLN A 19 6.53 14.36 -4.63
N GLN A 20 5.93 14.71 -3.49
CA GLN A 20 6.37 14.22 -2.18
C GLN A 20 5.86 12.81 -1.88
N ALA A 21 4.71 12.42 -2.45
CA ALA A 21 4.10 11.13 -2.21
C ALA A 21 4.61 10.10 -3.23
N SER A 22 5.18 8.99 -2.75
CA SER A 22 5.54 7.83 -3.60
C SER A 22 4.32 7.00 -3.98
N GLY A 23 3.26 7.05 -3.19
CA GLY A 23 2.01 6.34 -3.44
C GLY A 23 0.77 7.22 -3.27
N ILE A 24 -0.12 7.18 -4.26
CA ILE A 24 -1.39 7.91 -4.23
C ILE A 24 -2.50 6.93 -4.59
N VAL A 25 -3.55 6.89 -3.77
CA VAL A 25 -4.71 6.02 -4.04
C VAL A 25 -5.96 6.87 -4.22
N LEU A 26 -6.68 6.61 -5.31
CA LEU A 26 -7.95 7.25 -5.63
C LEU A 26 -9.10 6.35 -5.17
N ALA A 27 -9.98 6.89 -4.34
CA ALA A 27 -11.14 6.16 -3.83
C ALA A 27 -12.43 6.95 -4.07
N ASP A 28 -13.52 6.23 -4.30
CA ASP A 28 -14.88 6.80 -4.33
C ASP A 28 -15.44 6.79 -2.90
N TYR A 29 -15.74 7.96 -2.36
CA TYR A 29 -16.26 8.08 -0.99
C TYR A 29 -17.78 8.05 -0.90
N ARG A 30 -18.48 7.73 -1.97
CA ARG A 30 -19.94 7.64 -1.97
C ARG A 30 -20.44 6.50 -1.07
N GLY A 31 -21.53 6.80 -0.37
CA GLY A 31 -22.20 5.82 0.50
C GLY A 31 -21.59 5.70 1.89
N LEU A 32 -20.62 6.55 2.23
CA LEU A 32 -20.10 6.67 3.59
C LEU A 32 -20.94 7.65 4.41
N THR A 33 -21.25 7.30 5.64
CA THR A 33 -21.79 8.24 6.63
C THR A 33 -20.70 9.15 7.17
N VAL A 34 -21.09 10.31 7.72
CA VAL A 34 -20.13 11.26 8.31
C VAL A 34 -19.28 10.61 9.40
N ALA A 35 -19.88 9.77 10.25
CA ALA A 35 -19.16 9.02 11.28
C ALA A 35 -18.08 8.08 10.68
N GLN A 36 -18.43 7.36 9.61
CA GLN A 36 -17.50 6.46 8.91
C GLN A 36 -16.34 7.23 8.24
N VAL A 37 -16.63 8.37 7.63
CA VAL A 37 -15.57 9.23 7.04
C VAL A 37 -14.63 9.76 8.13
N THR A 38 -15.16 10.11 9.30
CA THR A 38 -14.34 10.57 10.43
C THR A 38 -13.45 9.46 10.96
N GLN A 39 -13.97 8.24 11.11
CA GLN A 39 -13.19 7.07 11.50
C GLN A 39 -12.11 6.73 10.47
N LEU A 40 -12.47 6.74 9.17
CA LEU A 40 -11.50 6.50 8.09
C LEU A 40 -10.35 7.51 8.12
N ARG A 41 -10.67 8.80 8.28
CA ARG A 41 -9.65 9.85 8.39
C ARG A 41 -8.75 9.66 9.61
N ALA A 42 -9.29 9.23 10.74
CA ALA A 42 -8.51 8.95 11.93
C ALA A 42 -7.54 7.77 11.70
N GLN A 43 -8.01 6.67 11.11
CA GLN A 43 -7.18 5.51 10.78
C GLN A 43 -6.09 5.86 9.75
N LEU A 44 -6.42 6.60 8.69
CA LEU A 44 -5.46 7.04 7.68
C LEU A 44 -4.40 7.97 8.29
N ARG A 45 -4.79 8.87 9.19
CA ARG A 45 -3.86 9.76 9.90
C ARG A 45 -2.88 8.99 10.79
N LEU A 46 -3.35 7.95 11.49
CA LEU A 46 -2.49 7.05 12.29
C LEU A 46 -1.49 6.30 11.41
N ALA A 47 -1.86 5.97 10.18
CA ALA A 47 -0.98 5.33 9.19
C ALA A 47 -0.09 6.33 8.43
N GLY A 48 -0.08 7.62 8.80
CA GLY A 48 0.71 8.66 8.11
C GLY A 48 0.20 9.01 6.71
N VAL A 49 -1.07 8.72 6.41
CA VAL A 49 -1.70 8.97 5.11
C VAL A 49 -2.51 10.26 5.16
N GLU A 50 -2.24 11.18 4.26
CA GLU A 50 -3.03 12.39 4.09
C GLU A 50 -4.21 12.13 3.15
N TYR A 51 -5.44 12.25 3.64
CA TYR A 51 -6.66 12.03 2.89
C TYR A 51 -7.37 13.33 2.59
N ARG A 52 -7.45 13.70 1.31
CA ARG A 52 -8.13 14.92 0.84
C ARG A 52 -9.12 14.64 -0.29
N VAL A 53 -10.24 15.38 -0.24
CA VAL A 53 -11.20 15.46 -1.34
C VAL A 53 -10.89 16.72 -2.15
N MET A 54 -10.60 16.56 -3.42
CA MET A 54 -10.22 17.64 -4.31
C MET A 54 -11.08 17.65 -5.57
N LYS A 55 -11.16 18.81 -6.22
CA LYS A 55 -11.93 18.97 -7.46
C LYS A 55 -11.18 18.29 -8.62
N ASN A 56 -11.82 17.35 -9.32
CA ASN A 56 -11.20 16.56 -10.40
C ASN A 56 -10.53 17.43 -11.49
N THR A 57 -11.12 18.59 -11.81
CA THR A 57 -10.55 19.50 -12.83
C THR A 57 -9.20 20.10 -12.41
N LEU A 58 -8.98 20.33 -11.10
CA LEU A 58 -7.70 20.83 -10.59
C LEU A 58 -6.66 19.71 -10.55
N VAL A 59 -7.08 18.51 -10.17
CA VAL A 59 -6.22 17.30 -10.20
C VAL A 59 -5.75 17.02 -11.62
N ARG A 60 -6.67 17.06 -12.62
CA ARG A 60 -6.31 16.87 -14.04
C ARG A 60 -5.26 17.86 -14.52
N ARG A 61 -5.37 19.14 -14.14
CA ARG A 61 -4.37 20.15 -14.51
C ARG A 61 -3.02 19.83 -13.89
N ALA A 62 -3.01 19.48 -12.60
CA ALA A 62 -1.77 19.13 -11.90
C ALA A 62 -1.12 17.88 -12.51
N THR A 63 -1.88 16.82 -12.81
CA THR A 63 -1.35 15.59 -13.42
C THR A 63 -0.89 15.77 -14.85
N ALA A 64 -1.58 16.58 -15.66
CA ALA A 64 -1.15 16.93 -17.01
C ALA A 64 0.22 17.67 -17.01
N GLU A 65 0.42 18.58 -16.06
CA GLU A 65 1.69 19.30 -15.92
C GLU A 65 2.82 18.43 -15.34
N LEU A 66 2.50 17.34 -14.64
CA LEU A 66 3.46 16.34 -14.14
C LEU A 66 3.74 15.21 -15.15
N GLY A 67 3.05 15.18 -16.29
CA GLY A 67 3.21 14.15 -17.31
C GLY A 67 2.65 12.79 -16.93
N ILE A 68 1.72 12.72 -15.97
CA ILE A 68 1.06 11.47 -15.53
C ILE A 68 -0.14 11.22 -16.46
N GLU A 69 0.07 10.36 -17.47
CA GLU A 69 -0.97 10.01 -18.43
C GLU A 69 -1.85 8.84 -17.92
N GLY A 70 -3.11 8.81 -18.37
CA GLY A 70 -4.04 7.70 -18.08
C GLY A 70 -4.90 7.88 -16.81
N LEU A 71 -4.60 8.84 -15.95
CA LEU A 71 -5.39 9.10 -14.74
C LEU A 71 -6.76 9.71 -15.04
N ASP A 72 -6.91 10.39 -16.18
CA ASP A 72 -8.14 11.08 -16.59
C ASP A 72 -9.37 10.18 -16.68
N SER A 73 -9.18 8.92 -17.07
CA SER A 73 -10.23 7.91 -17.15
C SER A 73 -10.87 7.63 -15.80
N TYR A 74 -10.10 7.71 -14.72
CA TYR A 74 -10.50 7.40 -13.34
C TYR A 74 -10.97 8.65 -12.57
N LEU A 75 -10.66 9.85 -13.05
CA LEU A 75 -11.11 11.12 -12.43
C LEU A 75 -12.56 11.50 -12.81
N LYS A 76 -13.45 10.51 -12.90
CA LYS A 76 -14.89 10.71 -13.15
C LYS A 76 -15.67 10.52 -11.84
N GLY A 77 -16.59 11.46 -11.54
CA GLY A 77 -17.41 11.44 -10.32
C GLY A 77 -16.66 11.82 -9.05
N PRO A 78 -17.23 11.58 -7.85
CA PRO A 78 -16.60 11.93 -6.60
C PRO A 78 -15.32 11.11 -6.40
N THR A 79 -14.24 11.82 -6.07
CA THR A 79 -12.91 11.21 -5.93
C THR A 79 -12.22 11.82 -4.72
N ALA A 80 -11.71 10.98 -3.87
CA ALA A 80 -10.84 11.34 -2.78
C ALA A 80 -9.44 10.80 -3.07
N LEU A 81 -8.43 11.53 -2.68
CA LEU A 81 -7.01 11.23 -2.86
C LEU A 81 -6.38 10.95 -1.51
N ALA A 82 -5.71 9.82 -1.40
CA ALA A 82 -4.91 9.43 -0.25
C ALA A 82 -3.43 9.50 -0.66
N PHE A 83 -2.67 10.42 -0.05
CA PHE A 83 -1.24 10.63 -0.32
C PHE A 83 -0.43 9.99 0.78
N CYS A 84 0.60 9.23 0.42
CA CYS A 84 1.52 8.63 1.38
C CYS A 84 2.93 8.45 0.79
N ALA A 85 3.93 8.43 1.66
CA ALA A 85 5.30 8.05 1.29
C ALA A 85 5.43 6.53 1.09
N ASP A 86 4.61 5.73 1.81
CA ASP A 86 4.56 4.27 1.64
C ASP A 86 3.32 3.90 0.80
N PRO A 87 3.47 3.37 -0.42
CA PRO A 87 2.36 3.07 -1.31
C PRO A 87 1.43 1.95 -0.82
N VAL A 88 1.90 1.08 0.08
CA VAL A 88 1.13 -0.06 0.60
C VAL A 88 0.14 0.39 1.69
N ALA A 89 0.55 1.33 2.53
CA ALA A 89 -0.25 1.77 3.68
C ALA A 89 -1.66 2.28 3.32
N PRO A 90 -1.85 3.21 2.34
CA PRO A 90 -3.18 3.70 2.00
C PRO A 90 -4.07 2.61 1.41
N ALA A 91 -3.52 1.73 0.55
CA ALA A 91 -4.26 0.64 -0.06
C ALA A 91 -4.79 -0.34 0.99
N LYS A 92 -3.95 -0.72 1.97
CA LYS A 92 -4.29 -1.63 3.05
C LYS A 92 -5.40 -1.08 3.94
N VAL A 93 -5.24 0.15 4.45
CA VAL A 93 -6.23 0.79 5.33
C VAL A 93 -7.57 0.96 4.62
N LEU A 94 -7.57 1.40 3.35
CA LEU A 94 -8.81 1.57 2.58
C LEU A 94 -9.53 0.25 2.34
N LEU A 95 -8.81 -0.84 2.03
CA LEU A 95 -9.41 -2.15 1.82
C LEU A 95 -9.90 -2.80 3.12
N GLU A 96 -9.14 -2.69 4.20
CA GLU A 96 -9.58 -3.16 5.52
C GLU A 96 -10.85 -2.44 5.97
N PHE A 97 -10.88 -1.12 5.80
CA PHE A 97 -12.08 -0.32 6.11
C PHE A 97 -13.30 -0.73 5.27
N ALA A 98 -13.09 -0.99 3.98
CA ALA A 98 -14.14 -1.47 3.09
C ALA A 98 -14.69 -2.83 3.51
N LYS A 99 -13.81 -3.77 3.91
CA LYS A 99 -14.16 -5.12 4.38
C LYS A 99 -14.94 -5.07 5.69
N VAL A 100 -14.44 -4.31 6.68
CA VAL A 100 -15.05 -4.19 8.02
C VAL A 100 -16.46 -3.62 7.96
N ASN A 101 -16.66 -2.56 7.17
CA ASN A 101 -17.94 -1.86 7.08
C ASN A 101 -18.88 -2.45 6.01
N LYS A 102 -18.49 -3.53 5.31
CA LYS A 102 -19.26 -4.18 4.23
C LYS A 102 -19.78 -3.17 3.18
N LEU A 103 -18.97 -2.19 2.82
CA LEU A 103 -19.36 -1.07 1.97
C LEU A 103 -19.33 -1.48 0.49
N LYS A 104 -20.49 -1.84 -0.07
CA LYS A 104 -20.61 -2.21 -1.50
C LYS A 104 -20.33 -1.05 -2.46
N LYS A 105 -20.51 0.20 -2.03
CA LYS A 105 -20.37 1.40 -2.87
C LYS A 105 -18.99 2.07 -2.76
N PHE A 106 -18.21 1.74 -1.73
CA PHE A 106 -16.84 2.25 -1.60
C PHE A 106 -15.93 1.43 -2.51
N GLN A 107 -15.37 2.07 -3.52
CA GLN A 107 -14.51 1.42 -4.50
C GLN A 107 -13.22 2.19 -4.67
N ILE A 108 -12.12 1.46 -4.76
CA ILE A 108 -10.85 2.02 -5.20
C ILE A 108 -10.90 2.12 -6.71
N LYS A 109 -10.63 3.30 -7.26
CA LYS A 109 -10.69 3.57 -8.70
C LYS A 109 -9.38 3.28 -9.38
N ALA A 110 -8.30 3.76 -8.83
CA ALA A 110 -6.95 3.62 -9.36
C ALA A 110 -5.93 3.99 -8.29
N GLY A 111 -4.67 3.71 -8.56
CA GLY A 111 -3.54 4.22 -7.80
C GLY A 111 -2.50 4.86 -8.71
N VAL A 112 -1.62 5.65 -8.14
CA VAL A 112 -0.41 6.14 -8.81
C VAL A 112 0.77 5.72 -7.94
N LEU A 113 1.71 5.03 -8.55
CA LEU A 113 2.93 4.55 -7.91
C LEU A 113 4.13 5.08 -8.70
N ASP A 114 4.96 5.89 -8.08
CA ASP A 114 6.14 6.49 -8.70
C ASP A 114 5.85 7.09 -10.10
N GLY A 115 4.72 7.79 -10.23
CA GLY A 115 4.29 8.41 -11.49
C GLY A 115 3.57 7.49 -12.49
N LYS A 116 3.46 6.19 -12.20
CA LYS A 116 2.71 5.24 -13.05
C LYS A 116 1.31 5.00 -12.52
N VAL A 117 0.33 5.06 -13.40
CA VAL A 117 -1.07 4.75 -13.05
C VAL A 117 -1.27 3.23 -13.01
N ILE A 118 -1.82 2.75 -11.91
CA ILE A 118 -2.14 1.34 -11.67
C ILE A 118 -3.66 1.16 -11.55
N GLY A 119 -4.14 0.02 -12.04
CA GLY A 119 -5.55 -0.34 -12.01
C GLY A 119 -6.08 -0.70 -10.61
N PRO A 120 -7.40 -0.83 -10.45
CA PRO A 120 -8.01 -1.17 -9.17
C PRO A 120 -7.63 -2.58 -8.67
N GLU A 121 -7.33 -3.50 -9.59
CA GLU A 121 -6.88 -4.86 -9.24
C GLU A 121 -5.46 -4.86 -8.69
N ASP A 122 -4.57 -4.07 -9.30
CA ASP A 122 -3.20 -3.92 -8.84
C ASP A 122 -3.14 -3.25 -7.45
N VAL A 123 -4.03 -2.26 -7.20
CA VAL A 123 -4.12 -1.65 -5.87
C VAL A 123 -4.60 -2.65 -4.81
N LYS A 124 -5.47 -3.60 -5.17
CA LYS A 124 -5.84 -4.69 -4.25
C LYS A 124 -4.65 -5.61 -3.98
N ALA A 125 -3.90 -5.98 -5.02
CA ALA A 125 -2.69 -6.78 -4.87
C ALA A 125 -1.64 -6.07 -3.99
N LEU A 126 -1.48 -4.75 -4.14
CA LEU A 126 -0.62 -3.95 -3.26
C LEU A 126 -1.05 -4.00 -1.78
N ALA A 127 -2.34 -4.01 -1.51
CA ALA A 127 -2.82 -4.07 -0.12
C ALA A 127 -2.59 -5.43 0.55
N ASP A 128 -2.46 -6.50 -0.22
CA ASP A 128 -2.13 -7.82 0.31
C ASP A 128 -0.61 -7.98 0.57
N LEU A 129 0.21 -7.02 0.12
CA LEU A 129 1.65 -7.02 0.39
C LEU A 129 1.95 -6.66 1.85
N PRO A 130 3.00 -7.24 2.45
CA PRO A 130 3.50 -6.81 3.75
C PRO A 130 4.13 -5.42 3.67
N SER A 131 4.48 -4.85 4.84
CA SER A 131 5.13 -3.54 4.90
C SER A 131 6.47 -3.52 4.14
N ARG A 132 6.91 -2.33 3.74
CA ARG A 132 8.17 -2.13 3.00
C ARG A 132 9.37 -2.78 3.70
N GLU A 133 9.43 -2.69 5.02
CA GLU A 133 10.52 -3.30 5.82
C GLU A 133 10.53 -4.82 5.71
N VAL A 134 9.34 -5.44 5.77
CA VAL A 134 9.20 -6.90 5.62
C VAL A 134 9.55 -7.35 4.20
N LEU A 135 9.16 -6.57 3.17
CA LEU A 135 9.54 -6.85 1.78
C LEU A 135 11.06 -6.80 1.59
N LEU A 136 11.73 -5.78 2.15
CA LEU A 136 13.19 -5.69 2.13
C LEU A 136 13.84 -6.88 2.87
N ALA A 137 13.30 -7.27 4.03
CA ALA A 137 13.79 -8.44 4.76
C ALA A 137 13.62 -9.74 3.96
N MET A 138 12.50 -9.88 3.21
CA MET A 138 12.28 -11.04 2.33
C MET A 138 13.30 -11.10 1.18
N VAL A 139 13.59 -9.95 0.56
CA VAL A 139 14.62 -9.86 -0.50
C VAL A 139 16.00 -10.24 0.05
N LEU A 140 16.41 -9.67 1.18
CA LEU A 140 17.68 -9.99 1.83
C LEU A 140 17.76 -11.47 2.20
N ARG A 141 16.68 -12.05 2.73
CA ARG A 141 16.60 -13.47 3.02
C ARG A 141 16.75 -14.32 1.76
N GLY A 142 16.12 -13.92 0.66
CA GLY A 142 16.25 -14.59 -0.64
C GLY A 142 17.69 -14.57 -1.15
N MET A 143 18.40 -13.44 -1.00
CA MET A 143 19.81 -13.33 -1.38
C MET A 143 20.75 -14.17 -0.49
N GLN A 144 20.41 -14.36 0.78
CA GLN A 144 21.16 -15.20 1.72
C GLN A 144 20.82 -16.70 1.62
N ALA A 145 19.70 -17.06 0.98
CA ALA A 145 19.22 -18.44 0.90
C ALA A 145 20.27 -19.43 0.34
N PRO A 146 21.05 -19.12 -0.72
CA PRO A 146 22.09 -20.04 -1.22
C PRO A 146 23.19 -20.32 -0.18
N LEU A 147 23.63 -19.28 0.54
CA LEU A 147 24.66 -19.42 1.58
C LEU A 147 24.15 -20.25 2.76
N THR A 148 22.92 -19.98 3.19
CA THR A 148 22.26 -20.74 4.25
C THR A 148 22.03 -22.20 3.83
N GLY A 149 21.67 -22.42 2.56
CA GLY A 149 21.53 -23.75 1.98
C GLY A 149 22.83 -24.55 2.05
N MET A 150 23.94 -23.97 1.62
CA MET A 150 25.26 -24.59 1.71
C MET A 150 25.66 -24.95 3.17
N ALA A 151 25.47 -23.99 4.09
CA ALA A 151 25.73 -24.20 5.50
C ALA A 151 24.90 -25.37 6.09
N ASN A 152 23.60 -25.43 5.72
CA ASN A 152 22.72 -26.51 6.15
C ASN A 152 23.12 -27.87 5.61
N VAL A 153 23.58 -27.95 4.35
CA VAL A 153 24.05 -29.19 3.76
C VAL A 153 25.32 -29.67 4.46
N LEU A 154 26.25 -28.77 4.75
CA LEU A 154 27.50 -29.13 5.47
C LEU A 154 27.22 -29.55 6.92
N GLN A 155 26.25 -28.98 7.59
CA GLN A 155 25.84 -29.33 8.94
C GLN A 155 24.88 -30.54 8.99
N GLY A 156 24.33 -30.95 7.85
CA GLY A 156 23.33 -32.01 7.75
C GLY A 156 23.78 -33.35 8.36
N PRO A 157 24.98 -33.88 8.04
CA PRO A 157 25.48 -35.13 8.60
C PRO A 157 25.61 -35.07 10.12
N ILE A 158 26.12 -33.96 10.66
CA ILE A 158 26.33 -33.79 12.11
C ILE A 158 24.98 -33.76 12.84
N ARG A 159 23.99 -33.05 12.31
CA ARG A 159 22.64 -33.02 12.89
C ARG A 159 21.95 -34.38 12.85
N LYS A 160 22.05 -35.10 11.72
CA LYS A 160 21.49 -36.45 11.60
C LYS A 160 22.11 -37.44 12.62
N MET A 161 23.39 -37.31 12.88
CA MET A 161 24.09 -38.12 13.90
C MET A 161 23.55 -37.76 15.31
N GLY A 162 23.35 -36.48 15.61
CA GLY A 162 22.74 -36.06 16.87
C GLY A 162 21.33 -36.62 17.07
N TYR A 163 20.49 -36.56 16.05
CA TYR A 163 19.12 -37.13 16.11
C TYR A 163 19.13 -38.63 16.29
N ALA A 164 20.04 -39.36 15.60
CA ALA A 164 20.18 -40.83 15.79
C ALA A 164 20.58 -41.19 17.24
N LEU A 165 21.51 -40.44 17.84
CA LEU A 165 21.90 -40.63 19.23
C LEU A 165 20.74 -40.32 20.21
N GLU A 166 19.97 -39.27 19.95
CA GLU A 166 18.77 -38.98 20.75
C GLU A 166 17.72 -40.08 20.68
N GLU A 167 17.47 -40.63 19.50
CA GLU A 167 16.53 -41.74 19.32
C GLU A 167 16.98 -43.00 20.06
N VAL A 168 18.28 -43.37 19.97
CA VAL A 168 18.87 -44.48 20.74
C VAL A 168 18.73 -44.25 22.25
N ARG A 169 18.95 -43.01 22.71
CA ARG A 169 18.76 -42.66 24.12
C ARG A 169 17.32 -42.85 24.59
N LYS A 170 16.33 -42.38 23.75
CA LYS A 170 14.91 -42.54 24.06
C LYS A 170 14.52 -44.03 24.12
N LEU A 171 14.99 -44.83 23.18
CA LEU A 171 14.71 -46.26 23.16
C LEU A 171 15.29 -46.99 24.40
N LYS A 172 16.49 -46.60 24.86
CA LYS A 172 17.07 -47.14 26.09
C LYS A 172 16.39 -46.67 27.37
N ALA A 173 15.77 -45.48 27.36
CA ALA A 173 15.03 -44.96 28.50
C ALA A 173 13.60 -45.50 28.60
N ALA A 174 13.12 -46.13 27.53
CA ALA A 174 11.80 -46.78 27.46
C ALA A 174 11.81 -48.29 27.74
N GLN A 175 13.02 -48.85 27.87
CA GLN A 175 13.28 -50.22 28.39
C GLN A 175 13.60 -50.20 29.88
#